data_201268cdf8a70296c41ff741f08c1129
#
_entry.id   201268cdf8a70296c41ff741f08c1129
#
_cell.length_a   1.000
_cell.length_b   1.000
_cell.length_c   1.000
_cell.angle_alpha   90.00
_cell.angle_beta   90.00
_cell.angle_gamma   90.00
#
_symmetry.space_group_name_H-M   'P 1'
#
loop_
_entity.id
_entity.type
_entity.pdbx_description
1 polymer ?
#
loop_
_entity_poly.entity_id
_entity_poly.type
_entity_poly.pdbx_seq_one_letter_code
_entity_poly.pdbx_strand_id
1 'polypeptide(L)'
;MMRYINSDCVLCLMLYTLFLHSSMHMKDAILEGGNLFKKVHGMPMFQYMDGDPTFKEMFFKIMDDHSTMIMKKILEVYQGFEGLKSLVDVGGGIGKCMNMIISKNPTTKGINFDLPHVIQKAPSYPGNIPNFFSKINLVNNIIIKCA
;
A
#
# COMPACT_ATOMS: atom_id res chain seq x y z
N MET A 1 26.05 -14.96 -22.81
CA MET A 1 25.57 -13.67 -22.27
C MET A 1 24.86 -13.96 -20.94
N MET A 2 25.61 -13.95 -19.83
CA MET A 2 25.05 -14.12 -18.48
C MET A 2 24.23 -12.87 -18.15
N ARG A 3 22.91 -13.01 -18.09
CA ARG A 3 22.07 -11.99 -17.45
C ARG A 3 22.29 -12.13 -15.95
N TYR A 4 22.88 -11.12 -15.34
CA TYR A 4 22.96 -11.02 -13.89
C TYR A 4 21.51 -10.99 -13.38
N ILE A 5 21.17 -11.99 -12.56
CA ILE A 5 19.93 -11.95 -11.77
C ILE A 5 20.17 -10.83 -10.76
N ASN A 6 19.48 -9.72 -10.96
CA ASN A 6 19.57 -8.57 -10.07
C ASN A 6 19.11 -8.99 -8.66
N SER A 7 19.74 -8.47 -7.62
CA SER A 7 19.36 -8.71 -6.22
C SER A 7 17.85 -8.48 -5.99
N ASP A 8 17.27 -7.51 -6.67
CA ASP A 8 15.83 -7.24 -6.64
C ASP A 8 14.98 -8.44 -7.12
N CYS A 9 15.48 -9.23 -8.08
CA CYS A 9 14.80 -10.42 -8.59
C CYS A 9 14.81 -11.57 -7.57
N VAL A 10 15.94 -11.78 -6.86
CA VAL A 10 16.04 -12.80 -5.81
C VAL A 10 15.13 -12.47 -4.64
N LEU A 11 15.08 -11.21 -4.27
CA LEU A 11 14.25 -10.71 -3.18
C LEU A 11 12.76 -10.77 -3.53
N CYS A 12 12.38 -10.46 -4.78
CA CYS A 12 11.02 -10.69 -5.29
C CYS A 12 10.63 -12.18 -5.22
N LEU A 13 11.57 -13.06 -5.53
CA LEU A 13 11.34 -14.51 -5.44
C LEU A 13 11.15 -14.96 -3.99
N MET A 14 11.89 -14.41 -3.05
CA MET A 14 11.73 -14.71 -1.60
C MET A 14 10.36 -14.25 -1.08
N LEU A 15 9.91 -13.04 -1.44
CA LEU A 15 8.55 -12.57 -1.11
C LEU A 15 7.49 -13.47 -1.73
N TYR A 16 7.65 -13.79 -2.99
CA TYR A 16 6.74 -14.70 -3.70
C TYR A 16 6.66 -16.05 -3.00
N THR A 17 7.80 -16.61 -2.56
CA THR A 17 7.86 -17.90 -1.85
C THR A 17 7.12 -17.84 -0.50
N LEU A 18 7.28 -16.75 0.27
CA LEU A 18 6.59 -16.56 1.55
C LEU A 18 5.07 -16.47 1.36
N PHE A 19 4.62 -15.70 0.36
CA PHE A 19 3.19 -15.59 0.05
C PHE A 19 2.64 -16.86 -0.54
N LEU A 20 3.38 -17.55 -1.41
CA LEU A 20 2.98 -18.82 -1.99
C LEU A 20 2.83 -19.89 -0.89
N HIS A 21 3.81 -19.99 0.02
CA HIS A 21 3.73 -20.92 1.16
C HIS A 21 2.51 -20.62 2.04
N SER A 22 2.24 -19.35 2.32
CA SER A 22 1.02 -18.97 3.04
C SER A 22 -0.24 -19.38 2.28
N SER A 23 -0.29 -19.16 0.96
CA SER A 23 -1.49 -19.45 0.15
C SER A 23 -1.81 -20.95 0.06
N MET A 24 -0.84 -21.84 0.21
CA MET A 24 -1.08 -23.29 0.28
C MET A 24 -1.93 -23.69 1.50
N HIS A 25 -1.95 -22.88 2.56
CA HIS A 25 -2.76 -23.06 3.76
C HIS A 25 -4.08 -22.27 3.76
N MET A 26 -4.47 -21.71 2.60
CA MET A 26 -5.67 -20.88 2.50
C MET A 26 -6.95 -21.65 2.87
N LYS A 27 -7.03 -22.95 2.53
CA LYS A 27 -8.15 -23.82 2.90
C LYS A 27 -8.35 -23.83 4.43
N ASP A 28 -7.27 -24.00 5.18
CA ASP A 28 -7.32 -24.07 6.64
C ASP A 28 -7.73 -22.72 7.24
N ALA A 29 -7.27 -21.64 6.67
CA ALA A 29 -7.66 -20.30 7.09
C ALA A 29 -9.14 -19.98 6.83
N ILE A 30 -9.71 -20.50 5.73
CA ILE A 30 -11.15 -20.36 5.41
C ILE A 30 -12.00 -21.19 6.37
N LEU A 31 -11.61 -22.43 6.66
CA LEU A 31 -12.38 -23.34 7.51
C LEU A 31 -12.31 -22.97 8.99
N GLU A 32 -11.15 -22.56 9.47
CA GLU A 32 -10.88 -22.31 10.87
C GLU A 32 -10.86 -20.82 11.24
N GLY A 33 -10.85 -19.95 10.23
CA GLY A 33 -10.69 -18.51 10.40
C GLY A 33 -9.27 -18.09 10.80
N GLY A 34 -9.09 -16.81 11.11
CA GLY A 34 -7.83 -16.26 11.61
C GLY A 34 -6.91 -15.70 10.53
N ASN A 35 -5.72 -15.27 10.95
CA ASN A 35 -4.73 -14.67 10.06
C ASN A 35 -3.84 -15.75 9.46
N LEU A 36 -3.89 -15.89 8.14
CA LEU A 36 -3.17 -16.92 7.38
C LEU A 36 -1.65 -16.84 7.59
N PHE A 37 -1.08 -15.65 7.47
CA PHE A 37 0.36 -15.45 7.63
C PHE A 37 0.82 -15.83 9.05
N LYS A 38 0.03 -15.47 10.08
CA LYS A 38 0.31 -15.84 11.46
C LYS A 38 0.26 -17.35 11.67
N LYS A 39 -0.68 -18.08 11.03
CA LYS A 39 -0.77 -19.54 11.13
C LYS A 39 0.49 -20.21 10.60
N VAL A 40 1.03 -19.73 9.48
CA VAL A 40 2.18 -20.32 8.81
C VAL A 40 3.52 -19.90 9.43
N HIS A 41 3.65 -18.62 9.79
CA HIS A 41 4.92 -18.01 10.23
C HIS A 41 4.97 -17.71 11.74
N GLY A 42 3.92 -18.06 12.50
CA GLY A 42 3.86 -17.89 13.96
C GLY A 42 3.52 -16.47 14.42
N MET A 43 3.61 -15.48 13.58
CA MET A 43 3.34 -14.07 13.91
C MET A 43 2.70 -13.31 12.73
N PRO A 44 1.98 -12.19 12.97
CA PRO A 44 1.44 -11.34 11.90
C PRO A 44 2.55 -10.80 10.98
N MET A 45 2.22 -10.58 9.70
CA MET A 45 3.16 -10.17 8.67
C MET A 45 3.92 -8.87 9.02
N PHE A 46 3.24 -7.85 9.54
CA PHE A 46 3.90 -6.60 9.91
C PHE A 46 4.89 -6.78 11.06
N GLN A 47 4.57 -7.62 12.05
CA GLN A 47 5.49 -7.96 13.13
C GLN A 47 6.70 -8.75 12.59
N TYR A 48 6.49 -9.65 11.65
CA TYR A 48 7.56 -10.37 10.96
C TYR A 48 8.52 -9.41 10.25
N MET A 49 7.95 -8.43 9.52
CA MET A 49 8.72 -7.38 8.84
C MET A 49 9.51 -6.47 9.80
N ASP A 50 9.02 -6.24 11.01
CA ASP A 50 9.76 -5.44 12.00
C ASP A 50 11.06 -6.11 12.45
N GLY A 51 11.13 -7.44 12.37
CA GLY A 51 12.35 -8.23 12.63
C GLY A 51 13.33 -8.30 11.45
N ASP A 52 12.91 -7.93 10.23
CA ASP A 52 13.73 -7.95 9.03
C ASP A 52 13.59 -6.65 8.22
N PRO A 53 14.44 -5.65 8.49
CA PRO A 53 14.40 -4.36 7.80
C PRO A 53 14.56 -4.47 6.29
N THR A 54 15.37 -5.41 5.79
CA THR A 54 15.61 -5.62 4.36
C THR A 54 14.35 -6.14 3.68
N PHE A 55 13.71 -7.12 4.28
CA PHE A 55 12.44 -7.66 3.81
C PHE A 55 11.35 -6.57 3.82
N LYS A 56 11.29 -5.77 4.88
CA LYS A 56 10.35 -4.66 5.02
C LYS A 56 10.49 -3.62 3.92
N GLU A 57 11.70 -3.15 3.67
CA GLU A 57 11.99 -2.16 2.62
C GLU A 57 11.59 -2.68 1.25
N MET A 58 11.96 -3.91 0.96
CA MET A 58 11.63 -4.55 -0.30
C MET A 58 10.13 -4.76 -0.49
N PHE A 59 9.42 -5.19 0.56
CA PHE A 59 7.97 -5.35 0.52
C PHE A 59 7.30 -4.04 0.14
N PHE A 60 7.67 -2.93 0.79
CA PHE A 60 7.10 -1.63 0.48
C PHE A 60 7.47 -1.14 -0.93
N LYS A 61 8.70 -1.40 -1.39
CA LYS A 61 9.10 -1.07 -2.77
C LYS A 61 8.25 -1.81 -3.80
N ILE A 62 8.04 -3.11 -3.61
CA ILE A 62 7.22 -3.92 -4.53
C ILE A 62 5.76 -3.47 -4.52
N MET A 63 5.20 -3.19 -3.34
CA MET A 63 3.83 -2.67 -3.23
C MET A 63 3.68 -1.32 -3.92
N ASP A 64 4.68 -0.46 -3.81
CA ASP A 64 4.71 0.86 -4.45
C ASP A 64 4.80 0.74 -5.98
N ASP A 65 5.67 -0.11 -6.50
CA ASP A 65 5.84 -0.34 -7.94
C ASP A 65 4.58 -0.97 -8.55
N HIS A 66 4.00 -1.96 -7.86
CA HIS A 66 2.75 -2.60 -8.27
C HIS A 66 1.58 -1.61 -8.30
N SER A 67 1.41 -0.83 -7.22
CA SER A 67 0.38 0.19 -7.12
C SER A 67 0.54 1.27 -8.21
N THR A 68 1.78 1.67 -8.50
CA THR A 68 2.10 2.63 -9.56
C THR A 68 1.70 2.10 -10.92
N MET A 69 2.01 0.84 -11.22
CA MET A 69 1.67 0.21 -12.50
C MET A 69 0.15 0.14 -12.71
N ILE A 70 -0.57 -0.30 -11.68
CA ILE A 70 -2.03 -0.39 -11.70
C ILE A 70 -2.66 1.01 -11.82
N MET A 71 -2.21 1.97 -11.01
CA MET A 71 -2.75 3.32 -11.03
C MET A 71 -2.55 4.03 -12.37
N LYS A 72 -1.39 3.84 -13.02
CA LYS A 72 -1.18 4.32 -14.40
C LYS A 72 -2.28 3.80 -15.34
N LYS A 73 -2.57 2.49 -15.25
CA LYS A 73 -3.59 1.89 -16.11
C LYS A 73 -5.01 2.36 -15.79
N ILE A 74 -5.33 2.49 -14.51
CA ILE A 74 -6.61 3.06 -14.07
C ILE A 74 -6.77 4.47 -14.63
N LEU A 75 -5.75 5.33 -14.48
CA LEU A 75 -5.81 6.71 -14.94
C LEU A 75 -5.91 6.86 -16.48
N GLU A 76 -5.53 5.83 -17.25
CA GLU A 76 -5.75 5.83 -18.70
C GLU A 76 -7.22 5.61 -19.08
N VAL A 77 -7.95 4.78 -18.33
CA VAL A 77 -9.28 4.29 -18.74
C VAL A 77 -10.43 4.75 -17.84
N TYR A 78 -10.15 5.13 -16.60
CA TYR A 78 -11.17 5.50 -15.62
C TYR A 78 -11.31 7.01 -15.48
N GLN A 79 -12.50 7.50 -15.73
CA GLN A 79 -12.84 8.94 -15.69
C GLN A 79 -13.52 9.37 -14.39
N GLY A 80 -13.77 8.45 -13.45
CA GLY A 80 -14.52 8.77 -12.23
C GLY A 80 -13.79 9.67 -11.23
N PHE A 81 -12.55 10.06 -11.50
CA PHE A 81 -11.84 11.08 -10.72
C PHE A 81 -12.08 12.51 -11.24
N GLU A 82 -12.66 12.65 -12.44
CA GLU A 82 -12.90 13.95 -13.05
C GLU A 82 -14.03 14.69 -12.32
N GLY A 83 -13.84 15.98 -12.10
CA GLY A 83 -14.84 16.85 -11.47
C GLY A 83 -15.03 16.67 -9.97
N LEU A 84 -14.26 15.79 -9.33
CA LEU A 84 -14.29 15.65 -7.87
C LEU A 84 -13.76 16.93 -7.21
N LYS A 85 -14.46 17.40 -6.17
CA LYS A 85 -14.00 18.53 -5.33
C LYS A 85 -12.93 18.07 -4.35
N SER A 86 -13.07 16.85 -3.81
CA SER A 86 -12.11 16.27 -2.87
C SER A 86 -12.10 14.76 -2.98
N LEU A 87 -10.95 14.16 -2.68
CA LEU A 87 -10.72 12.72 -2.63
C LEU A 87 -9.94 12.39 -1.36
N VAL A 88 -10.36 11.35 -0.65
CA VAL A 88 -9.67 10.84 0.55
C VAL A 88 -9.15 9.44 0.26
N ASP A 89 -7.85 9.22 0.49
CA ASP A 89 -7.22 7.91 0.42
C ASP A 89 -6.91 7.43 1.83
N VAL A 90 -7.54 6.34 2.26
CA VAL A 90 -7.38 5.77 3.61
C VAL A 90 -6.46 4.56 3.54
N GLY A 91 -5.33 4.64 4.24
CA GLY A 91 -4.24 3.66 4.11
C GLY A 91 -3.38 3.94 2.87
N GLY A 92 -3.33 5.19 2.41
CA GLY A 92 -2.65 5.58 1.18
C GLY A 92 -1.12 5.65 1.27
N GLY A 93 -0.53 5.17 2.38
CA GLY A 93 0.91 5.13 2.55
C GLY A 93 1.54 6.52 2.49
N ILE A 94 2.59 6.65 1.71
CA ILE A 94 3.28 7.93 1.47
C ILE A 94 2.54 8.83 0.46
N GLY A 95 1.33 8.47 0.01
CA GLY A 95 0.48 9.30 -0.84
C GLY A 95 0.80 9.27 -2.34
N LYS A 96 1.53 8.27 -2.83
CA LYS A 96 1.95 8.20 -4.24
C LYS A 96 0.76 8.06 -5.20
N CYS A 97 -0.19 7.19 -4.90
CA CYS A 97 -1.41 7.02 -5.72
C CYS A 97 -2.25 8.31 -5.73
N MET A 98 -2.43 8.94 -4.58
CA MET A 98 -3.10 10.23 -4.47
C MET A 98 -2.41 11.29 -5.33
N ASN A 99 -1.08 11.39 -5.26
CA ASN A 99 -0.32 12.33 -6.08
C ASN A 99 -0.54 12.10 -7.59
N MET A 100 -0.58 10.83 -8.04
CA MET A 100 -0.84 10.51 -9.44
C MET A 100 -2.23 10.95 -9.89
N ILE A 101 -3.25 10.74 -9.05
CA ILE A 101 -4.64 11.16 -9.32
C ILE A 101 -4.74 12.69 -9.40
N ILE A 102 -4.19 13.39 -8.41
CA ILE A 102 -4.24 14.86 -8.34
C ILE A 102 -3.43 15.50 -9.47
N SER A 103 -2.29 14.93 -9.86
CA SER A 103 -1.51 15.42 -11.01
C SER A 103 -2.31 15.42 -12.31
N LYS A 104 -3.22 14.45 -12.49
CA LYS A 104 -4.15 14.41 -13.62
C LYS A 104 -5.39 15.30 -13.41
N ASN A 105 -5.79 15.51 -12.15
CA ASN A 105 -7.00 16.25 -11.78
C ASN A 105 -6.66 17.40 -10.80
N PRO A 106 -5.97 18.47 -11.26
CA PRO A 106 -5.37 19.48 -10.36
C PRO A 106 -6.39 20.35 -9.59
N THR A 107 -7.67 20.32 -9.97
CA THR A 107 -8.74 21.01 -9.25
C THR A 107 -9.27 20.22 -8.06
N THR A 108 -8.93 18.93 -7.96
CA THR A 108 -9.38 18.05 -6.88
C THR A 108 -8.46 18.21 -5.66
N LYS A 109 -9.04 18.42 -4.48
CA LYS A 109 -8.30 18.42 -3.22
C LYS A 109 -8.04 16.97 -2.79
N GLY A 110 -6.77 16.56 -2.71
CA GLY A 110 -6.37 15.26 -2.18
C GLY A 110 -6.16 15.28 -0.67
N ILE A 111 -6.62 14.26 0.02
CA ILE A 111 -6.38 14.03 1.45
C ILE A 111 -5.86 12.62 1.60
N ASN A 112 -4.57 12.48 1.99
CA ASN A 112 -3.97 11.19 2.27
C ASN A 112 -4.02 10.91 3.78
N PHE A 113 -4.54 9.76 4.15
CA PHE A 113 -4.71 9.36 5.53
C PHE A 113 -4.01 8.03 5.78
N ASP A 114 -3.02 8.05 6.70
CA ASP A 114 -2.29 6.85 7.12
C ASP A 114 -1.75 7.04 8.55
N LEU A 115 -1.05 6.04 9.08
CA LEU A 115 -0.41 6.12 10.38
C LEU A 115 0.64 7.25 10.41
N PRO A 116 0.77 7.99 11.52
CA PRO A 116 1.66 9.14 11.60
C PRO A 116 3.11 8.85 11.18
N HIS A 117 3.65 7.71 11.57
CA HIS A 117 5.02 7.31 11.24
C HIS A 117 5.21 6.93 9.74
N VAL A 118 4.12 6.63 9.03
CA VAL A 118 4.11 6.38 7.58
C VAL A 118 4.10 7.71 6.84
N ILE A 119 3.18 8.61 7.22
CA ILE A 119 3.03 9.94 6.58
C ILE A 119 4.27 10.81 6.76
N GLN A 120 4.97 10.71 7.90
CA GLN A 120 6.22 11.43 8.14
C GLN A 120 7.32 11.10 7.11
N LYS A 121 7.23 9.96 6.45
CA LYS A 121 8.16 9.53 5.39
C LYS A 121 7.71 9.97 3.99
N ALA A 122 6.54 10.60 3.87
CA ALA A 122 6.03 11.04 2.59
C ALA A 122 6.93 12.15 2.00
N PRO A 123 7.31 12.06 0.72
CA PRO A 123 8.04 13.12 0.05
C PRO A 123 7.15 14.34 -0.12
N SER A 124 7.76 15.50 -0.31
CA SER A 124 7.04 16.69 -0.75
C SER A 124 6.62 16.50 -2.21
N TYR A 125 5.34 16.41 -2.46
CA TYR A 125 4.80 16.35 -3.82
C TYR A 125 4.57 17.75 -4.37
N PRO A 126 4.91 18.04 -5.64
CA PRO A 126 4.60 19.31 -6.29
C PRO A 126 3.08 19.44 -6.45
N GLY A 127 2.53 20.60 -6.09
CA GLY A 127 1.11 20.88 -6.07
C GLY A 127 0.52 20.94 -4.66
N ASN A 128 -0.69 21.48 -4.56
CA ASN A 128 -1.41 21.65 -3.29
C ASN A 128 -2.01 20.32 -2.80
N ILE A 129 -1.18 19.30 -2.53
CA ILE A 129 -1.58 18.24 -1.63
C ILE A 129 -1.25 18.76 -0.22
N PRO A 130 -2.20 19.34 0.49
CA PRO A 130 -1.97 19.62 1.87
C PRO A 130 -1.73 18.26 2.52
N ASN A 131 -0.52 18.01 3.03
CA ASN A 131 -0.27 16.94 3.97
C ASN A 131 -1.15 17.24 5.19
N PHE A 132 -2.41 16.88 5.12
CA PHE A 132 -3.29 16.93 6.27
C PHE A 132 -2.84 15.80 7.19
N PHE A 133 -1.91 16.16 8.08
CA PHE A 133 -1.64 15.41 9.30
C PHE A 133 -2.89 15.50 10.19
N SER A 134 -3.90 14.74 9.86
CA SER A 134 -4.95 14.49 10.81
C SER A 134 -4.39 13.53 11.85
N LYS A 135 -4.03 14.05 13.02
CA LYS A 135 -3.99 13.29 14.26
C LYS A 135 -5.41 12.76 14.52
N ILE A 136 -5.79 11.72 13.81
CA ILE A 136 -6.92 10.93 14.26
C ILE A 136 -6.31 9.83 15.10
N ASN A 137 -6.45 9.98 16.43
CA ASN A 137 -6.43 8.85 17.33
C ASN A 137 -7.37 7.81 16.69
N LEU A 138 -6.86 6.62 16.44
CA LEU A 138 -7.68 5.47 16.06
C LEU A 138 -8.71 5.25 17.17
N VAL A 139 -9.83 5.94 17.08
CA VAL A 139 -11.03 5.53 17.79
C VAL A 139 -11.51 4.30 17.02
N ASN A 140 -11.46 3.15 17.67
CA ASN A 140 -12.08 1.92 17.21
C ASN A 140 -13.47 2.24 16.67
N ASN A 141 -13.76 1.88 15.41
CA ASN A 141 -15.00 2.05 14.65
C ASN A 141 -15.10 3.31 13.77
N ILE A 142 -14.28 3.38 12.73
CA ILE A 142 -14.65 4.19 11.56
C ILE A 142 -15.46 3.29 10.63
N ILE A 143 -16.78 3.41 10.72
CA ILE A 143 -17.69 2.88 9.68
C ILE A 143 -17.64 3.89 8.53
N ILE A 144 -16.89 3.57 7.46
CA ILE A 144 -16.94 4.33 6.23
C ILE A 144 -18.26 3.95 5.56
N LYS A 145 -19.28 4.81 5.65
CA LYS A 145 -20.45 4.73 4.78
C LYS A 145 -20.03 5.25 3.42
N CYS A 146 -19.80 4.35 2.47
CA CYS A 146 -19.83 4.71 1.06
C CYS A 146 -21.29 5.05 0.71
N ALA A 147 -21.51 6.31 0.37
CA ALA A 147 -22.75 6.76 -0.27
C ALA A 147 -22.58 6.66 -1.77
#